data_a7fcd1d0104ca4c917cae7f1901882b7
#
_entry.id   a7fcd1d0104ca4c917cae7f1901882b7
#
_cell.length_a   1.000
_cell.length_b   1.000
_cell.length_c   1.000
_cell.angle_alpha   90.00
_cell.angle_beta   90.00
_cell.angle_gamma   90.00
#
_symmetry.space_group_name_H-M   'P 1'
#
loop_
_entity.id
_entity.type
_entity.pdbx_description
1 polymer ?
#
loop_
_entity_poly.entity_id
_entity_poly.type
_entity_poly.pdbx_seq_one_letter_code
_entity_poly.pdbx_strand_id
1 'polypeptide(L)'
;MSQVVVAVIIKAQPGRVEEVVTGFAPIIEQTHGEEGCLNYALHRDVNDPDKLVLVERWRSQADLDEHFTKPYMAQMGELAAGLLAEPPTISFCTPEPLGNPAKGTL
;
A
#
# COMPACT_ATOMS: atom_id res chain seq x y z
N MET A 1 7.75 -14.63 14.52
CA MET A 1 7.47 -13.20 14.40
C MET A 1 6.21 -12.98 13.60
N SER A 2 5.39 -12.06 14.03
CA SER A 2 4.12 -11.79 13.37
C SER A 2 4.31 -10.95 12.12
N GLN A 3 3.63 -11.33 11.06
CA GLN A 3 3.52 -10.50 9.87
C GLN A 3 2.72 -9.23 10.20
N VAL A 4 2.97 -8.18 9.45
CA VAL A 4 2.20 -6.95 9.51
C VAL A 4 1.46 -6.76 8.18
N VAL A 5 0.19 -6.46 8.25
CA VAL A 5 -0.66 -6.15 7.09
C VAL A 5 -1.00 -4.67 7.14
N VAL A 6 -0.82 -3.98 6.03
CA VAL A 6 -1.17 -2.56 5.94
C VAL A 6 -2.27 -2.41 4.90
N ALA A 7 -3.33 -1.74 5.27
CA ALA A 7 -4.43 -1.41 4.37
C ALA A 7 -4.46 0.11 4.17
N VAL A 8 -4.37 0.55 2.92
CA VAL A 8 -4.31 1.98 2.58
C VAL A 8 -5.45 2.32 1.63
N ILE A 9 -6.26 3.28 2.02
CA ILE A 9 -7.31 3.84 1.16
C ILE A 9 -6.76 5.11 0.53
N ILE A 10 -6.76 5.17 -0.79
CA ILE A 10 -6.21 6.26 -1.57
C ILE A 10 -7.32 6.88 -2.41
N LYS A 11 -7.57 8.16 -2.23
CA LYS A 11 -8.57 8.90 -2.99
C LYS A 11 -7.87 9.91 -3.91
N ALA A 12 -7.90 9.64 -5.21
CA ALA A 12 -7.36 10.56 -6.20
C ALA A 12 -8.28 11.77 -6.37
N GLN A 13 -7.71 12.90 -6.77
CA GLN A 13 -8.53 14.03 -7.25
C GLN A 13 -9.35 13.55 -8.45
N PRO A 14 -10.57 14.08 -8.66
CA PRO A 14 -11.45 13.62 -9.74
C PRO A 14 -10.73 13.58 -11.09
N GLY A 15 -10.78 12.42 -11.75
CA GLY A 15 -10.18 12.22 -13.07
C GLY A 15 -8.66 12.03 -13.08
N ARG A 16 -7.99 11.99 -11.92
CA ARG A 16 -6.53 11.91 -11.86
C ARG A 16 -6.00 10.54 -11.41
N VAL A 17 -6.85 9.54 -11.32
CA VAL A 17 -6.46 8.20 -10.84
C VAL A 17 -5.37 7.57 -11.73
N GLU A 18 -5.40 7.77 -13.04
CA GLU A 18 -4.38 7.21 -13.92
C GLU A 18 -2.99 7.82 -13.66
N GLU A 19 -2.94 9.09 -13.32
CA GLU A 19 -1.68 9.74 -12.93
C GLU A 19 -1.13 9.17 -11.63
N VAL A 20 -2.03 8.84 -10.68
CA VAL A 20 -1.64 8.18 -9.42
C VAL A 20 -1.04 6.81 -9.72
N VAL A 21 -1.74 6.00 -10.53
CA VAL A 21 -1.27 4.65 -10.89
C VAL A 21 0.08 4.72 -11.60
N THR A 22 0.23 5.60 -12.57
CA THR A 22 1.47 5.77 -13.33
C THR A 22 2.62 6.23 -12.43
N GLY A 23 2.35 7.17 -11.53
CA GLY A 23 3.36 7.69 -10.61
C GLY A 23 3.79 6.68 -9.55
N PHE A 24 2.87 5.83 -9.09
CA PHE A 24 3.17 4.82 -8.08
C PHE A 24 3.86 3.57 -8.64
N ALA A 25 3.68 3.27 -9.92
CA ALA A 25 4.21 2.05 -10.53
C ALA A 25 5.71 1.83 -10.28
N PRO A 26 6.62 2.80 -10.53
CA PRO A 26 8.04 2.58 -10.26
C PRO A 26 8.35 2.44 -8.77
N ILE A 27 7.57 3.08 -7.88
CA ILE A 27 7.76 2.96 -6.44
C ILE A 27 7.34 1.57 -5.98
N ILE A 28 6.25 1.05 -6.51
CA ILE A 28 5.79 -0.33 -6.23
C ILE A 28 6.84 -1.34 -6.67
N GLU A 29 7.41 -1.17 -7.86
CA GLU A 29 8.47 -2.05 -8.36
C GLU A 29 9.69 -2.06 -7.43
N GLN A 30 10.11 -0.90 -6.96
CA GLN A 30 11.23 -0.79 -6.03
C GLN A 30 10.91 -1.43 -4.68
N THR A 31 9.68 -1.24 -4.19
CA THR A 31 9.21 -1.86 -2.95
C THR A 31 9.24 -3.37 -3.03
N HIS A 32 8.88 -3.94 -4.17
CA HIS A 32 8.93 -5.40 -4.39
C HIS A 32 10.33 -5.97 -4.25
N GLY A 33 11.36 -5.17 -4.44
CA GLY A 33 12.75 -5.57 -4.24
C GLY A 33 13.20 -5.63 -2.78
N GLU A 34 12.41 -5.12 -1.85
CA GLU A 34 12.73 -5.18 -0.43
C GLU A 34 12.54 -6.61 0.10
N GLU A 35 13.53 -7.12 0.82
CA GLU A 35 13.53 -8.50 1.29
C GLU A 35 12.33 -8.85 2.16
N GLY A 36 11.92 -7.92 3.01
CA GLY A 36 10.80 -8.12 3.93
C GLY A 36 9.42 -7.90 3.32
N CYS A 37 9.33 -7.44 2.07
CA CYS A 37 8.07 -7.22 1.39
C CYS A 37 7.50 -8.55 0.88
N LEU A 38 6.38 -8.97 1.45
CA LEU A 38 5.68 -10.19 1.01
C LEU A 38 4.64 -9.89 -0.06
N ASN A 39 3.91 -8.79 0.11
CA ASN A 39 2.96 -8.27 -0.88
C ASN A 39 2.93 -6.76 -0.80
N TYR A 40 2.69 -6.13 -1.93
CA TYR A 40 2.48 -4.69 -2.03
C TYR A 40 1.64 -4.50 -3.28
N ALA A 41 0.33 -4.58 -3.13
CA ALA A 41 -0.59 -4.77 -4.26
C ALA A 41 -1.64 -3.65 -4.31
N LEU A 42 -1.66 -2.93 -5.42
CA LEU A 42 -2.60 -1.84 -5.64
C LEU A 42 -3.85 -2.38 -6.35
N HIS A 43 -5.01 -1.97 -5.86
CA HIS A 43 -6.32 -2.38 -6.37
C HIS A 43 -7.15 -1.15 -6.71
N ARG A 44 -8.07 -1.31 -7.67
CA ARG A 44 -9.06 -0.29 -8.02
C ARG A 44 -10.38 -0.66 -7.35
N ASP A 45 -11.04 0.35 -6.76
CA ASP A 45 -12.39 0.16 -6.22
C ASP A 45 -13.36 -0.05 -7.38
N VAL A 46 -14.25 -1.04 -7.28
CA VAL A 46 -15.20 -1.36 -8.36
C VAL A 46 -16.35 -0.37 -8.46
N ASN A 47 -16.59 0.43 -7.42
CA ASN A 47 -17.69 1.37 -7.34
C ASN A 47 -17.27 2.84 -7.45
N ASP A 48 -16.01 3.14 -7.25
CA ASP A 48 -15.50 4.52 -7.26
C ASP A 48 -14.24 4.60 -8.15
N PRO A 49 -14.33 5.23 -9.33
CA PRO A 49 -13.21 5.29 -10.26
C PRO A 49 -12.01 6.10 -9.76
N ASP A 50 -12.20 6.91 -8.72
CA ASP A 50 -11.12 7.73 -8.16
C ASP A 50 -10.49 7.11 -6.91
N LYS A 51 -10.95 5.92 -6.51
CA LYS A 51 -10.48 5.26 -5.28
C LYS A 51 -9.61 4.05 -5.58
N LEU A 52 -8.49 3.98 -4.89
CA LEU A 52 -7.56 2.85 -4.92
C LEU A 52 -7.40 2.29 -3.52
N VAL A 53 -7.11 1.00 -3.43
CA VAL A 53 -6.82 0.32 -2.17
C VAL A 53 -5.50 -0.40 -2.32
N LEU A 54 -4.53 -0.05 -1.49
CA LEU A 54 -3.23 -0.72 -1.44
C LEU A 54 -3.24 -1.67 -0.26
N VAL A 55 -2.92 -2.93 -0.53
CA VAL A 55 -2.78 -3.94 0.52
C VAL A 55 -1.33 -4.37 0.55
N GLU A 56 -0.73 -4.28 1.74
CA GLU A 56 0.68 -4.62 1.95
C GLU A 56 0.79 -5.74 2.97
N ARG A 57 1.74 -6.61 2.78
CA ARG A 57 2.08 -7.64 3.75
C ARG A 57 3.59 -7.63 3.95
N TRP A 58 4.01 -7.52 5.20
CA TRP A 58 5.42 -7.43 5.57
C TRP A 58 5.79 -8.59 6.49
N ARG A 59 7.00 -9.11 6.32
CA ARG A 59 7.51 -10.22 7.11
C ARG A 59 7.52 -9.89 8.62
N SER A 60 7.81 -8.64 8.96
CA SER A 60 7.89 -8.17 10.35
C SER A 60 7.70 -6.66 10.43
N GLN A 61 7.48 -6.16 11.65
CA GLN A 61 7.44 -4.72 11.90
C GLN A 61 8.78 -4.05 11.56
N ALA A 62 9.90 -4.71 11.84
CA ALA A 62 11.21 -4.16 11.52
C ALA A 62 11.40 -3.95 10.02
N ASP A 63 10.91 -4.87 9.19
CA ASP A 63 10.95 -4.74 7.74
C ASP A 63 10.08 -3.58 7.25
N LEU A 64 8.92 -3.39 7.85
CA LEU A 64 8.06 -2.26 7.53
C LEU A 64 8.72 -0.93 7.93
N ASP A 65 9.33 -0.89 9.10
CA ASP A 65 10.05 0.31 9.57
C ASP A 65 11.18 0.68 8.59
N GLU A 66 11.91 -0.32 8.11
CA GLU A 66 12.98 -0.12 7.12
C GLU A 66 12.42 0.42 5.79
N HIS A 67 11.25 -0.08 5.37
CA HIS A 67 10.58 0.41 4.17
C HIS A 67 10.38 1.93 4.22
N PHE A 68 9.97 2.47 5.35
CA PHE A 68 9.75 3.91 5.51
C PHE A 68 11.04 4.74 5.43
N THR A 69 12.21 4.13 5.49
CA THR A 69 13.49 4.84 5.35
C THR A 69 13.96 4.95 3.89
N LYS A 70 13.31 4.26 2.97
CA LYS A 70 13.73 4.23 1.57
C LYS A 70 13.51 5.58 0.89
N PRO A 71 14.44 6.01 0.00
CA PRO A 71 14.32 7.30 -0.69
C PRO A 71 13.04 7.46 -1.51
N TYR A 72 12.58 6.37 -2.13
CA TYR A 72 11.36 6.43 -2.96
C TYR A 72 10.08 6.66 -2.15
N MET A 73 10.11 6.51 -0.83
CA MET A 73 8.96 6.85 0.00
C MET A 73 8.74 8.37 0.07
N ALA A 74 9.78 9.17 -0.05
CA ALA A 74 9.66 10.61 -0.17
C ALA A 74 8.97 11.00 -1.49
N GLN A 75 9.29 10.29 -2.59
CA GLN A 75 8.63 10.48 -3.88
C GLN A 75 7.15 10.15 -3.79
N MET A 76 6.79 9.09 -3.09
CA MET A 76 5.39 8.73 -2.86
C MET A 76 4.64 9.85 -2.14
N GLY A 77 5.24 10.45 -1.13
CA GLY A 77 4.66 11.59 -0.40
C GLY A 77 4.43 12.80 -1.31
N GLU A 78 5.36 13.10 -2.20
CA GLU A 78 5.23 14.20 -3.16
C GLU A 78 4.10 13.96 -4.15
N LEU A 79 3.99 12.73 -4.68
CA LEU A 79 2.89 12.35 -5.57
C LEU A 79 1.55 12.47 -4.86
N ALA A 80 1.47 11.99 -3.63
CA ALA A 80 0.25 12.09 -2.82
C ALA A 80 -0.18 13.54 -2.62
N ALA A 81 0.76 14.42 -2.29
CA ALA A 81 0.47 15.84 -2.07
C ALA A 81 -0.11 16.52 -3.32
N GLY A 82 0.31 16.12 -4.52
CA GLY A 82 -0.13 16.73 -5.78
C GLY A 82 -1.35 16.10 -6.43
N LEU A 83 -1.64 14.83 -6.16
CA LEU A 83 -2.63 14.06 -6.91
C LEU A 83 -3.81 13.55 -6.09
N LEU A 84 -3.70 13.51 -4.76
CA LEU A 84 -4.76 12.99 -3.92
C LEU A 84 -5.72 14.09 -3.47
N ALA A 85 -7.01 13.73 -3.35
CA ALA A 85 -8.05 14.64 -2.88
C ALA A 85 -7.94 14.87 -1.36
N GLU A 86 -7.36 13.90 -0.65
CA GLU A 86 -7.19 13.91 0.80
C GLU A 86 -6.00 13.03 1.18
N PRO A 87 -5.44 13.17 2.40
CA PRO A 87 -4.39 12.26 2.86
C PRO A 87 -4.87 10.81 2.85
N PRO A 88 -4.00 9.83 2.53
CA PRO A 88 -4.40 8.42 2.56
C PRO A 88 -4.83 8.00 3.97
N THR A 89 -5.84 7.12 4.03
CA THR A 89 -6.23 6.47 5.28
C THR A 89 -5.43 5.19 5.40
N ILE A 90 -4.63 5.06 6.45
CA ILE A 90 -3.71 3.93 6.63
C ILE A 90 -4.06 3.19 7.91
N SER A 91 -4.19 1.85 7.81
CA SER A 91 -4.38 0.97 8.96
C SER A 91 -3.24 -0.02 9.02
N PHE A 92 -2.59 -0.09 10.17
CA PHE A 92 -1.53 -1.06 10.43
C PHE A 92 -2.13 -2.21 11.24
N CYS A 93 -2.08 -3.42 10.71
CA CYS A 93 -2.82 -4.56 11.22
C CYS A 93 -1.91 -5.76 11.45
N THR A 94 -2.34 -6.63 12.34
CA THR A 94 -1.79 -7.99 12.44
C THR A 94 -2.85 -8.98 12.01
N PRO A 95 -2.47 -10.13 11.40
CA PRO A 95 -3.46 -11.13 11.01
C PRO A 95 -4.25 -11.65 12.21
N GLU A 96 -5.53 -11.90 12.00
CA GLU A 96 -6.39 -12.63 12.94
C GLU A 96 -6.87 -13.88 12.23
N PRO A 97 -6.11 -15.00 12.32
CA PRO A 97 -6.32 -16.17 11.46
C PRO A 97 -7.47 -17.05 11.96
N LEU A 98 -8.69 -16.65 11.62
CA LEU A 98 -9.89 -17.38 11.97
C LEU A 98 -10.31 -18.30 10.82
N GLY A 99 -10.93 -19.42 11.16
CA GLY A 99 -11.44 -20.39 10.22
C GLY A 99 -10.34 -21.22 9.58
N ASN A 100 -10.45 -21.45 8.27
CA ASN A 100 -9.46 -22.21 7.51
C ASN A 100 -8.17 -21.40 7.37
N PRO A 101 -7.00 -21.94 7.78
CA PRO A 101 -5.74 -21.19 7.74
C PRO A 101 -5.34 -20.69 6.35
N ALA A 102 -5.70 -21.41 5.30
CA ALA A 102 -5.39 -21.01 3.93
C ALA A 102 -6.28 -19.84 3.43
N LYS A 103 -7.37 -19.56 4.12
CA LYS A 103 -8.34 -18.53 3.72
C LYS A 103 -8.48 -17.42 4.76
N GLY A 104 -8.05 -17.66 5.98
CA GLY A 104 -8.15 -16.71 7.09
C GLY A 104 -6.98 -15.73 7.17
N THR A 105 -5.97 -15.89 6.31
CA THR A 105 -4.83 -14.98 6.18
C THR A 105 -4.56 -14.68 4.72
N LEU A 106 -3.91 -13.55 4.50
CA LEU A 106 -3.48 -13.19 3.15
C LEU A 106 -2.18 -13.87 2.78
#